data_81e3c12e6786766cb5ec83ecaf27cbe3
#
_entry.id   81e3c12e6786766cb5ec83ecaf27cbe3
#
_cell.length_a   1.000
_cell.length_b   1.000
_cell.length_c   1.000
_cell.angle_alpha   90.00
_cell.angle_beta   90.00
_cell.angle_gamma   90.00
#
_symmetry.space_group_name_H-M   'P 1'
#
loop_
_entity.id
_entity.type
_entity.pdbx_description
1 polymer ?
#
loop_
_entity_poly.entity_id
_entity_poly.type
_entity_poly.pdbx_seq_one_letter_code
_entity_poly.pdbx_strand_id
1 'polypeptide(L)'
;FNTTYSQGHSANANEYMALNYRTGGLDLFVKGYMAQQNSYGKTTNMNRIKGSAIWQTNKNDVQTHKSQRFSGELGFNYEPDEHHSFGLRYMPETGIGNADRNSSGKTVTRRNDEETDRINFTTAEQIHTGWDHAANAYYAGELGKWNIDFNADYLFKRSHSDQNAMNNDDATVQADSRMRSSLYAAKLVVSAPLWNGRFSFGTEETFTNR
;
A
#
# COMPACT_ATOMS: atom_id res chain seq x y z
N PHE A 1 -3.45 -18.59 -13.96
CA PHE A 1 -2.28 -18.69 -13.10
C PHE A 1 -1.05 -18.06 -13.78
N ASN A 2 -0.31 -17.26 -13.06
CA ASN A 2 0.93 -16.66 -13.55
C ASN A 2 1.96 -16.67 -12.41
N THR A 3 3.18 -17.12 -12.71
CA THR A 3 4.32 -17.12 -11.80
C THR A 3 5.47 -16.36 -12.45
N THR A 4 6.04 -15.42 -11.74
CA THR A 4 7.25 -14.70 -12.16
C THR A 4 8.33 -14.89 -11.11
N TYR A 5 9.49 -15.34 -11.54
CA TYR A 5 10.69 -15.44 -10.72
C TYR A 5 11.79 -14.57 -11.30
N SER A 6 12.49 -13.84 -10.44
CA SER A 6 13.68 -13.08 -10.83
C SER A 6 14.80 -13.29 -9.82
N GLN A 7 16.02 -13.44 -10.32
CA GLN A 7 17.22 -13.62 -9.53
C GLN A 7 18.20 -12.50 -9.83
N GLY A 8 18.49 -11.69 -8.83
CA GLY A 8 19.54 -10.68 -8.84
C GLY A 8 20.49 -10.93 -7.68
N HIS A 9 20.75 -9.90 -6.87
CA HIS A 9 21.43 -10.06 -5.58
C HIS A 9 20.59 -10.91 -4.61
N SER A 10 19.29 -10.87 -4.74
CA SER A 10 18.33 -11.66 -3.98
C SER A 10 17.24 -12.22 -4.90
N ALA A 11 16.67 -13.35 -4.51
CA ALA A 11 15.55 -13.96 -5.23
C ALA A 11 14.24 -13.23 -4.94
N ASN A 12 13.46 -13.00 -5.99
CA ASN A 12 12.10 -12.45 -5.91
C ASN A 12 11.14 -13.37 -6.65
N ALA A 13 9.95 -13.52 -6.12
CA ALA A 13 8.89 -14.31 -6.72
C ALA A 13 7.55 -13.59 -6.61
N ASN A 14 6.75 -13.68 -7.67
CA ASN A 14 5.37 -13.20 -7.67
C ASN A 14 4.49 -14.31 -8.24
N GLU A 15 3.39 -14.58 -7.57
CA GLU A 15 2.41 -15.57 -7.97
C GLU A 15 1.03 -14.92 -8.01
N TYR A 16 0.30 -15.21 -9.07
CA TYR A 16 -1.06 -14.72 -9.28
C TYR A 16 -1.96 -15.88 -9.73
N MET A 17 -3.11 -15.97 -9.11
CA MET A 17 -4.19 -16.87 -9.45
C MET A 17 -5.50 -16.12 -9.57
N ALA A 18 -6.29 -16.43 -10.60
CA ALA A 18 -7.63 -15.94 -10.75
C ALA A 18 -8.57 -17.06 -11.19
N LEU A 19 -9.72 -17.12 -10.57
CA LEU A 19 -10.85 -17.97 -10.94
C LEU A 19 -12.06 -17.09 -11.14
N ASN A 20 -12.78 -17.34 -12.22
CA ASN A 20 -14.01 -16.65 -12.53
C ASN A 20 -15.08 -17.68 -12.94
N TYR A 21 -16.28 -17.56 -12.41
CA TYR A 21 -17.40 -18.40 -12.73
C TYR A 21 -18.63 -17.57 -13.04
N ARG A 22 -19.16 -17.72 -14.25
CA ARG A 22 -20.34 -16.97 -14.71
C ARG A 22 -21.48 -17.92 -15.06
N THR A 23 -22.66 -17.64 -14.53
CA THR A 23 -23.89 -18.39 -14.86
C THR A 23 -25.11 -17.47 -14.71
N GLY A 24 -25.97 -17.46 -15.71
CA GLY A 24 -27.09 -16.51 -15.76
C GLY A 24 -26.57 -15.08 -15.63
N GLY A 25 -27.17 -14.28 -14.79
CA GLY A 25 -26.71 -12.93 -14.46
C GLY A 25 -25.62 -12.88 -13.38
N LEU A 26 -25.15 -14.01 -12.84
CA LEU A 26 -24.19 -14.07 -11.74
C LEU A 26 -22.78 -14.27 -12.24
N ASP A 27 -21.86 -13.41 -11.78
CA ASP A 27 -20.41 -13.48 -12.02
C ASP A 27 -19.67 -13.53 -10.66
N LEU A 28 -19.08 -14.69 -10.35
CA LEU A 28 -18.29 -14.91 -9.14
C LEU A 28 -16.82 -14.87 -9.47
N PHE A 29 -16.02 -14.18 -8.66
CA PHE A 29 -14.58 -14.12 -8.87
C PHE A 29 -13.79 -14.27 -7.57
N VAL A 30 -12.64 -14.97 -7.69
CA VAL A 30 -11.65 -15.11 -6.64
C VAL A 30 -10.28 -14.91 -7.26
N LYS A 31 -9.47 -14.01 -6.68
CA LYS A 31 -8.09 -13.77 -7.09
C LYS A 31 -7.18 -13.83 -5.88
N GLY A 32 -5.98 -14.33 -6.06
CA GLY A 32 -4.93 -14.36 -5.07
C GLY A 32 -3.61 -13.89 -5.68
N TYR A 33 -2.89 -13.11 -4.92
CA TYR A 33 -1.55 -12.63 -5.28
C TYR A 33 -0.62 -12.81 -4.10
N MET A 34 0.54 -13.42 -4.36
CA MET A 34 1.64 -13.53 -3.41
C MET A 34 2.88 -12.87 -4.02
N ALA A 35 3.59 -12.10 -3.21
CA ALA A 35 4.83 -11.47 -3.61
C ALA A 35 5.89 -11.67 -2.54
N GLN A 36 7.06 -12.14 -2.96
CA GLN A 36 8.29 -12.08 -2.18
C GLN A 36 9.19 -11.03 -2.81
N GLN A 37 9.50 -9.99 -2.06
CA GLN A 37 10.34 -8.89 -2.49
C GLN A 37 11.56 -8.77 -1.58
N ASN A 38 12.73 -9.00 -2.18
CA ASN A 38 14.01 -8.79 -1.54
C ASN A 38 14.77 -7.78 -2.39
N SER A 39 15.22 -6.70 -1.80
CA SER A 39 16.03 -5.71 -2.48
C SER A 39 17.36 -5.48 -1.76
N TYR A 40 18.36 -5.20 -2.55
CA TYR A 40 19.67 -4.77 -2.11
C TYR A 40 20.06 -3.53 -2.89
N GLY A 41 20.45 -2.48 -2.18
CA GLY A 41 20.87 -1.23 -2.77
C GLY A 41 22.20 -0.79 -2.14
N LYS A 42 23.05 -0.20 -2.97
CA LYS A 42 24.28 0.47 -2.52
C LYS A 42 24.26 1.89 -3.06
N THR A 43 24.38 2.85 -2.16
CA THR A 43 24.31 4.27 -2.51
C THR A 43 25.60 4.97 -2.07
N THR A 44 26.12 5.80 -2.94
CA THR A 44 27.23 6.70 -2.63
C THR A 44 26.80 8.13 -2.95
N ASN A 45 26.77 8.98 -1.93
CA ASN A 45 26.45 10.38 -2.06
C ASN A 45 27.67 11.22 -1.69
N MET A 46 28.03 12.20 -2.52
CA MET A 46 29.05 13.19 -2.24
C MET A 46 28.42 14.58 -2.30
N ASN A 47 28.58 15.34 -1.23
CA ASN A 47 28.17 16.73 -1.15
C ASN A 47 29.40 17.61 -0.90
N ARG A 48 29.51 18.70 -1.65
CA ARG A 48 30.64 19.63 -1.53
C ARG A 48 30.14 21.06 -1.49
N ILE A 49 30.45 21.75 -0.40
CA ILE A 49 30.06 23.14 -0.18
C ILE A 49 31.37 24.00 -0.14
N LYS A 50 31.39 25.05 -0.94
CA LYS A 50 32.49 26.01 -1.01
C LYS A 50 32.05 27.32 -0.35
N GLY A 51 32.80 27.77 0.65
CA GLY A 51 32.65 29.04 1.34
C GLY A 51 34.02 29.56 1.76
N SER A 52 34.16 30.06 2.98
CA SER A 52 35.47 30.39 3.59
C SER A 52 36.36 29.16 3.78
N ALA A 53 35.80 27.97 3.76
CA ALA A 53 36.46 26.68 3.71
C ALA A 53 35.69 25.76 2.74
N ILE A 54 36.35 24.71 2.26
CA ILE A 54 35.71 23.67 1.45
C ILE A 54 35.27 22.55 2.40
N TRP A 55 33.95 22.30 2.46
CA TRP A 55 33.38 21.19 3.19
C TRP A 55 32.96 20.10 2.21
N GLN A 56 33.35 18.88 2.49
CA GLN A 56 32.95 17.71 1.71
C GLN A 56 32.43 16.63 2.62
N THR A 57 31.22 16.12 2.32
CA THR A 57 30.62 14.99 3.01
C THR A 57 30.42 13.84 2.02
N ASN A 58 31.01 12.70 2.33
CA ASN A 58 30.84 11.46 1.56
C ASN A 58 30.06 10.46 2.41
N LYS A 59 28.89 10.06 1.93
CA LYS A 59 28.06 9.01 2.52
C LYS A 59 28.04 7.78 1.62
N ASN A 60 28.39 6.64 2.19
CA ASN A 60 28.25 5.33 1.54
C ASN A 60 27.34 4.48 2.42
N ASP A 61 26.28 3.94 1.85
CA ASP A 61 25.36 3.07 2.55
C ASP A 61 24.93 1.87 1.72
N VAL A 62 24.62 0.80 2.42
CA VAL A 62 24.01 -0.42 1.91
C VAL A 62 22.63 -0.56 2.53
N GLN A 63 21.64 -0.80 1.71
CA GLN A 63 20.26 -0.98 2.13
C GLN A 63 19.79 -2.36 1.71
N THR A 64 19.07 -3.02 2.62
CA THR A 64 18.38 -4.28 2.35
C THR A 64 16.93 -4.16 2.77
N HIS A 65 16.05 -4.73 1.97
CA HIS A 65 14.64 -4.85 2.30
C HIS A 65 14.19 -6.26 1.98
N LYS A 66 13.47 -6.89 2.91
CA LYS A 66 12.86 -8.21 2.75
C LYS A 66 11.41 -8.11 3.16
N SER A 67 10.52 -8.54 2.29
CA SER A 67 9.10 -8.61 2.60
C SER A 67 8.43 -9.73 1.81
N GLN A 68 7.39 -10.29 2.41
CA GLN A 68 6.46 -11.18 1.76
C GLN A 68 5.05 -10.64 1.99
N ARG A 69 4.22 -10.66 0.94
CA ARG A 69 2.88 -10.12 0.97
C ARG A 69 1.92 -11.10 0.31
N PHE A 70 0.75 -11.20 0.89
CA PHE A 70 -0.42 -11.82 0.30
C PHE A 70 -1.51 -10.78 0.12
N SER A 71 -2.17 -10.76 -1.02
CA SER A 71 -3.42 -10.05 -1.23
C SER A 71 -4.43 -10.94 -1.93
N GLY A 72 -5.68 -10.81 -1.54
CA GLY A 72 -6.81 -11.51 -2.12
C GLY A 72 -7.83 -10.54 -2.69
N GLU A 73 -8.64 -11.02 -3.59
CA GLU A 73 -9.86 -10.36 -4.04
C GLU A 73 -10.92 -11.43 -4.24
N LEU A 74 -12.07 -11.26 -3.61
CA LEU A 74 -13.22 -12.12 -3.81
C LEU A 74 -14.48 -11.28 -3.89
N GLY A 75 -15.42 -11.72 -4.69
CA GLY A 75 -16.65 -10.99 -4.83
C GLY A 75 -17.57 -11.58 -5.88
N PHE A 76 -18.64 -10.85 -6.10
CA PHE A 76 -19.60 -11.17 -7.13
C PHE A 76 -20.20 -9.92 -7.75
N ASN A 77 -20.67 -10.04 -8.98
CA ASN A 77 -21.60 -9.14 -9.64
C ASN A 77 -22.85 -9.96 -9.99
N TYR A 78 -24.01 -9.38 -9.82
CA TYR A 78 -25.27 -10.04 -10.15
C TYR A 78 -26.23 -9.08 -10.86
N GLU A 79 -26.65 -9.48 -12.05
CA GLU A 79 -27.60 -8.81 -12.92
C GLU A 79 -28.82 -9.71 -13.06
N PRO A 80 -29.80 -9.63 -12.14
CA PRO A 80 -31.02 -10.48 -12.20
C PRO A 80 -31.84 -10.22 -13.44
N ASP A 81 -31.81 -9.01 -13.97
CA ASP A 81 -32.52 -8.55 -15.16
C ASP A 81 -31.77 -7.35 -15.81
N GLU A 82 -32.32 -6.80 -16.88
CA GLU A 82 -31.74 -5.69 -17.62
C GLU A 82 -31.73 -4.33 -16.87
N HIS A 83 -32.47 -4.27 -15.75
CA HIS A 83 -32.70 -3.04 -14.99
C HIS A 83 -31.96 -3.01 -13.65
N HIS A 84 -31.39 -4.12 -13.22
CA HIS A 84 -30.77 -4.22 -11.89
C HIS A 84 -29.39 -4.85 -11.96
N SER A 85 -28.43 -4.20 -11.33
CA SER A 85 -27.08 -4.72 -11.14
C SER A 85 -26.61 -4.41 -9.72
N PHE A 86 -26.02 -5.38 -9.05
CA PHE A 86 -25.38 -5.18 -7.76
C PHE A 86 -24.19 -6.11 -7.56
N GLY A 87 -23.30 -5.71 -6.71
CA GLY A 87 -22.11 -6.50 -6.43
C GLY A 87 -21.46 -6.16 -5.13
N LEU A 88 -20.62 -7.08 -4.72
CA LEU A 88 -19.76 -6.97 -3.54
C LEU A 88 -18.36 -7.43 -3.90
N ARG A 89 -17.36 -6.67 -3.45
CA ARG A 89 -15.95 -6.99 -3.56
C ARG A 89 -15.29 -6.86 -2.21
N TYR A 90 -14.50 -7.84 -1.82
CA TYR A 90 -13.67 -7.79 -0.62
C TYR A 90 -12.22 -8.09 -0.97
N MET A 91 -11.33 -7.25 -0.47
CA MET A 91 -9.90 -7.28 -0.78
C MET A 91 -9.08 -7.28 0.52
N PRO A 92 -8.77 -8.45 1.08
CA PRO A 92 -7.83 -8.58 2.19
C PRO A 92 -6.39 -8.49 1.72
N GLU A 93 -5.53 -7.87 2.53
CA GLU A 93 -4.09 -7.85 2.33
C GLU A 93 -3.37 -8.06 3.66
N THR A 94 -2.26 -8.80 3.64
CA THR A 94 -1.40 -8.98 4.81
C THR A 94 0.05 -9.26 4.39
N GLY A 95 1.01 -8.94 5.27
CA GLY A 95 2.36 -9.49 5.18
C GLY A 95 2.40 -10.95 5.62
N ILE A 96 3.29 -11.73 5.04
CA ILE A 96 3.61 -13.10 5.47
C ILE A 96 4.90 -13.03 6.27
N GLY A 97 4.82 -13.08 7.60
CA GLY A 97 5.92 -12.74 8.48
C GLY A 97 6.24 -11.23 8.46
N ASN A 98 7.10 -10.78 9.35
CA ASN A 98 7.48 -9.38 9.41
C ASN A 98 8.34 -8.99 8.21
N ALA A 99 8.24 -7.73 7.78
CA ALA A 99 9.14 -7.18 6.78
C ALA A 99 10.32 -6.48 7.48
N ASP A 100 11.53 -6.71 6.97
CA ASP A 100 12.74 -6.11 7.50
C ASP A 100 13.30 -5.09 6.50
N ARG A 101 13.64 -3.91 7.02
CA ARG A 101 14.34 -2.87 6.28
C ARG A 101 15.57 -2.44 7.06
N ASN A 102 16.73 -2.73 6.52
CA ASN A 102 17.99 -2.42 7.18
C ASN A 102 18.85 -1.51 6.30
N SER A 103 19.57 -0.59 6.96
CA SER A 103 20.56 0.26 6.31
C SER A 103 21.81 0.31 7.18
N SER A 104 22.98 0.23 6.57
CA SER A 104 24.24 0.41 7.25
C SER A 104 25.24 1.12 6.35
N GLY A 105 26.10 1.93 6.95
CA GLY A 105 27.08 2.65 6.18
C GLY A 105 27.94 3.58 7.00
N LYS A 106 28.61 4.50 6.29
CA LYS A 106 29.46 5.51 6.91
C LYS A 106 29.29 6.86 6.24
N THR A 107 29.39 7.90 7.03
CA THR A 107 29.51 9.28 6.60
C THR A 107 30.87 9.81 7.03
N VAL A 108 31.64 10.38 6.09
CA VAL A 108 32.93 11.01 6.34
C VAL A 108 32.82 12.47 5.94
N THR A 109 33.13 13.37 6.89
CA THR A 109 33.15 14.81 6.66
C THR A 109 34.57 15.30 6.64
N ARG A 110 34.90 16.12 5.64
CA ARG A 110 36.23 16.75 5.48
C ARG A 110 36.10 18.26 5.38
N ARG A 111 37.06 18.95 5.94
CA ARG A 111 37.25 20.39 5.78
C ARG A 111 38.62 20.65 5.16
N ASN A 112 38.64 21.30 3.97
CA ASN A 112 39.88 21.52 3.19
C ASN A 112 40.70 20.23 3.01
N ASP A 113 40.01 19.13 2.67
CA ASP A 113 40.52 17.77 2.46
C ASP A 113 40.97 17.02 3.74
N GLU A 114 41.03 17.66 4.90
CA GLU A 114 41.25 16.98 6.19
C GLU A 114 39.97 16.38 6.74
N GLU A 115 40.05 15.13 7.19
CA GLU A 115 38.91 14.44 7.83
C GLU A 115 38.67 15.05 9.21
N THR A 116 37.45 15.57 9.41
CA THR A 116 37.01 16.21 10.66
C THR A 116 36.06 15.36 11.45
N ASP A 117 35.32 14.44 10.75
CA ASP A 117 34.34 13.59 11.40
C ASP A 117 34.12 12.31 10.59
N ARG A 118 33.81 11.22 11.33
CA ARG A 118 33.47 9.92 10.77
C ARG A 118 32.36 9.29 11.61
N ILE A 119 31.23 9.03 11.00
CA ILE A 119 30.08 8.38 11.62
C ILE A 119 29.81 7.07 10.88
N ASN A 120 29.89 5.95 11.59
CA ASN A 120 29.31 4.68 11.15
C ASN A 120 27.88 4.62 11.66
N PHE A 121 26.94 4.27 10.80
CA PHE A 121 25.54 4.19 11.17
C PHE A 121 24.93 2.86 10.78
N THR A 122 23.99 2.41 11.58
CA THR A 122 23.09 1.30 11.27
C THR A 122 21.67 1.68 11.61
N THR A 123 20.72 1.26 10.77
CA THR A 123 19.30 1.40 11.03
C THR A 123 18.66 0.05 10.73
N ALA A 124 17.89 -0.45 11.68
CA ALA A 124 17.08 -1.64 11.52
C ALA A 124 15.62 -1.27 11.79
N GLU A 125 14.76 -1.53 10.83
CA GLU A 125 13.31 -1.37 10.95
C GLU A 125 12.65 -2.71 10.70
N GLN A 126 11.79 -3.13 11.62
CA GLN A 126 10.92 -4.29 11.46
C GLN A 126 9.48 -3.80 11.36
N ILE A 127 8.82 -4.14 10.26
CA ILE A 127 7.42 -3.82 10.02
C ILE A 127 6.62 -5.09 10.31
N HIS A 128 5.77 -5.01 11.35
CA HIS A 128 4.96 -6.12 11.80
C HIS A 128 3.78 -6.37 10.89
N THR A 129 3.44 -7.62 10.71
CA THR A 129 2.28 -8.03 9.92
C THR A 129 0.97 -7.60 10.56
N GLY A 130 0.01 -7.32 9.72
CA GLY A 130 -1.36 -7.03 10.09
C GLY A 130 -2.27 -7.20 8.88
N TRP A 131 -3.53 -7.47 9.12
CA TRP A 131 -4.52 -7.51 8.06
C TRP A 131 -5.01 -6.10 7.75
N ASP A 132 -4.94 -5.75 6.47
CA ASP A 132 -5.64 -4.63 5.86
C ASP A 132 -6.88 -5.16 5.15
N HIS A 133 -7.96 -4.41 5.19
CA HIS A 133 -9.23 -4.81 4.61
C HIS A 133 -9.75 -3.69 3.73
N ALA A 134 -10.18 -4.02 2.52
CA ALA A 134 -10.98 -3.13 1.71
C ALA A 134 -12.22 -3.88 1.22
N ALA A 135 -13.36 -3.20 1.19
CA ALA A 135 -14.59 -3.73 0.67
C ALA A 135 -15.33 -2.64 -0.12
N ASN A 136 -15.98 -3.06 -1.18
CA ASN A 136 -16.85 -2.20 -1.98
C ASN A 136 -18.17 -2.93 -2.23
N ALA A 137 -19.29 -2.23 -2.12
CA ALA A 137 -20.61 -2.70 -2.49
C ALA A 137 -21.26 -1.66 -3.39
N TYR A 138 -21.98 -2.11 -4.40
CA TYR A 138 -22.72 -1.22 -5.28
C TYR A 138 -24.09 -1.78 -5.64
N TYR A 139 -24.98 -0.89 -5.98
CA TYR A 139 -26.25 -1.17 -6.61
C TYR A 139 -26.54 -0.11 -7.66
N ALA A 140 -26.91 -0.55 -8.86
CA ALA A 140 -27.41 0.30 -9.93
C ALA A 140 -28.71 -0.33 -10.46
N GLY A 141 -29.80 0.44 -10.50
CA GLY A 141 -31.06 -0.12 -10.97
C GLY A 141 -32.20 0.87 -11.09
N GLU A 142 -33.31 0.38 -11.61
CA GLU A 142 -34.53 1.12 -11.87
C GLU A 142 -35.67 0.63 -10.97
N LEU A 143 -36.20 1.53 -10.15
CA LEU A 143 -37.39 1.27 -9.35
C LEU A 143 -38.57 2.13 -9.87
N GLY A 144 -39.34 1.57 -10.78
CA GLY A 144 -40.39 2.27 -11.50
C GLY A 144 -39.84 3.39 -12.39
N LYS A 145 -40.02 4.66 -12.00
CA LYS A 145 -39.47 5.82 -12.74
C LYS A 145 -38.12 6.31 -12.18
N TRP A 146 -37.66 5.70 -11.10
CA TRP A 146 -36.43 6.13 -10.41
C TRP A 146 -35.26 5.27 -10.80
N ASN A 147 -34.20 5.92 -11.25
CA ASN A 147 -32.90 5.29 -11.38
C ASN A 147 -32.12 5.54 -10.08
N ILE A 148 -31.56 4.50 -9.50
CA ILE A 148 -30.80 4.51 -8.28
C ILE A 148 -29.38 4.02 -8.60
N ASP A 149 -28.39 4.80 -8.18
CA ASP A 149 -26.98 4.44 -8.21
C ASP A 149 -26.44 4.60 -6.78
N PHE A 150 -26.04 3.51 -6.19
CA PHE A 150 -25.48 3.45 -4.84
C PHE A 150 -24.12 2.78 -4.87
N ASN A 151 -23.15 3.39 -4.17
CA ASN A 151 -21.83 2.84 -3.96
C ASN A 151 -21.42 3.04 -2.50
N ALA A 152 -20.79 2.02 -1.91
CA ALA A 152 -20.24 2.10 -0.55
C ALA A 152 -18.85 1.46 -0.50
N ASP A 153 -17.93 2.15 0.14
CA ASP A 153 -16.56 1.72 0.32
C ASP A 153 -16.20 1.63 1.80
N TYR A 154 -15.47 0.60 2.14
CA TYR A 154 -14.84 0.42 3.44
C TYR A 154 -13.35 0.15 3.25
N LEU A 155 -12.51 0.86 4.01
CA LEU A 155 -11.09 0.63 4.08
C LEU A 155 -10.65 0.60 5.55
N PHE A 156 -9.88 -0.41 5.91
CA PHE A 156 -9.19 -0.50 7.18
C PHE A 156 -7.73 -0.83 6.95
N LYS A 157 -6.84 -0.04 7.54
CA LYS A 157 -5.38 -0.26 7.50
C LYS A 157 -4.80 -0.22 8.89
N ARG A 158 -3.83 -1.09 9.13
CA ARG A 158 -3.03 -1.14 10.36
C ARG A 158 -1.56 -1.27 10.01
N SER A 159 -0.74 -0.42 10.60
CA SER A 159 0.71 -0.50 10.50
C SER A 159 1.33 -0.44 11.90
N HIS A 160 2.32 -1.26 12.13
CA HIS A 160 3.16 -1.24 13.33
C HIS A 160 4.60 -1.50 12.91
N SER A 161 5.52 -0.62 13.29
CA SER A 161 6.95 -0.83 13.03
C SER A 161 7.80 -0.40 14.23
N ASP A 162 8.86 -1.18 14.47
CA ASP A 162 9.92 -0.88 15.40
C ASP A 162 11.17 -0.49 14.64
N GLN A 163 11.77 0.62 14.99
CA GLN A 163 12.99 1.11 14.39
C GLN A 163 14.06 1.36 15.45
N ASN A 164 15.27 0.86 15.17
CA ASN A 164 16.46 1.13 15.95
C ASN A 164 17.53 1.76 15.04
N ALA A 165 18.10 2.88 15.47
CA ALA A 165 19.21 3.52 14.78
C ALA A 165 20.37 3.70 15.74
N MET A 166 21.59 3.44 15.25
CA MET A 166 22.84 3.54 16.00
C MET A 166 23.86 4.35 15.21
N ASN A 167 24.62 5.18 15.89
CA ASN A 167 25.78 5.89 15.35
C ASN A 167 27.01 5.56 16.19
N ASN A 168 28.09 5.08 15.55
CA ASN A 168 29.32 4.67 16.22
C ASN A 168 29.09 3.74 17.41
N ASP A 169 28.18 2.75 17.23
CA ASP A 169 27.78 1.76 18.25
C ASP A 169 26.95 2.31 19.44
N ASP A 170 26.66 3.61 19.46
CA ASP A 170 25.73 4.20 20.42
C ASP A 170 24.30 4.23 19.86
N ALA A 171 23.34 3.79 20.66
CA ALA A 171 21.93 3.88 20.30
C ALA A 171 21.49 5.35 20.21
N THR A 172 21.04 5.76 19.01
CA THR A 172 20.70 7.16 18.76
C THR A 172 19.18 7.37 18.77
N VAL A 173 18.45 6.43 18.22
CA VAL A 173 16.97 6.48 18.11
C VAL A 173 16.39 5.09 18.32
N GLN A 174 15.37 5.02 19.15
CA GLN A 174 14.42 3.92 19.20
C GLN A 174 13.02 4.49 18.94
N ALA A 175 12.29 3.94 17.98
CA ALA A 175 10.95 4.36 17.67
C ALA A 175 10.03 3.16 17.52
N ASP A 176 8.90 3.17 18.22
CA ASP A 176 7.74 2.30 17.99
C ASP A 176 6.66 3.17 17.33
N SER A 177 6.25 2.78 16.14
CA SER A 177 5.24 3.50 15.36
C SER A 177 4.03 2.61 15.15
N ARG A 178 2.87 3.09 15.56
CA ARG A 178 1.59 2.40 15.37
C ARG A 178 0.60 3.34 14.72
N MET A 179 0.04 2.87 13.63
CA MET A 179 -1.02 3.59 12.92
C MET A 179 -2.21 2.67 12.69
N ARG A 180 -3.38 3.20 12.91
CA ARG A 180 -4.66 2.56 12.59
C ARG A 180 -5.53 3.56 11.86
N SER A 181 -6.06 3.17 10.71
CA SER A 181 -6.92 4.06 9.91
C SER A 181 -8.11 3.28 9.40
N SER A 182 -9.27 3.87 9.46
CA SER A 182 -10.49 3.36 8.83
C SER A 182 -11.18 4.47 8.04
N LEU A 183 -11.71 4.11 6.89
CA LEU A 183 -12.48 4.98 6.02
C LEU A 183 -13.78 4.26 5.66
N TYR A 184 -14.87 5.00 5.74
CA TYR A 184 -16.20 4.62 5.26
C TYR A 184 -16.65 5.71 4.31
N ALA A 185 -17.03 5.34 3.10
CA ALA A 185 -17.60 6.26 2.14
C ALA A 185 -18.89 5.67 1.57
N ALA A 186 -19.89 6.51 1.34
CA ALA A 186 -21.10 6.12 0.67
C ALA A 186 -21.58 7.23 -0.26
N LYS A 187 -22.01 6.85 -1.44
CA LYS A 187 -22.57 7.73 -2.46
C LYS A 187 -23.91 7.18 -2.92
N LEU A 188 -24.92 8.02 -2.96
CA LEU A 188 -26.24 7.71 -3.50
C LEU A 188 -26.63 8.78 -4.51
N VAL A 189 -27.00 8.35 -5.70
CA VAL A 189 -27.59 9.20 -6.74
C VAL A 189 -28.95 8.64 -7.11
N VAL A 190 -29.97 9.48 -7.06
CA VAL A 190 -31.33 9.12 -7.47
C VAL A 190 -31.76 10.07 -8.55
N SER A 191 -32.31 9.55 -9.64
CA SER A 191 -32.81 10.36 -10.73
C SER A 191 -34.13 9.83 -11.30
N ALA A 192 -34.96 10.74 -11.78
CA ALA A 192 -36.23 10.41 -12.41
C ALA A 192 -36.55 11.36 -13.55
N PRO A 193 -37.32 10.93 -14.56
CA PRO A 193 -37.86 11.86 -15.54
C PRO A 193 -38.84 12.83 -14.87
N LEU A 194 -38.70 14.11 -15.18
CA LEU A 194 -39.56 15.17 -14.67
C LEU A 194 -39.87 16.14 -15.83
N TRP A 195 -41.14 16.26 -16.21
CA TRP A 195 -41.62 16.99 -17.40
C TRP A 195 -40.88 16.54 -18.68
N ASN A 196 -40.23 17.48 -19.37
CA ASN A 196 -39.42 17.20 -20.58
C ASN A 196 -37.94 17.03 -20.25
N GLY A 197 -37.57 16.88 -18.98
CA GLY A 197 -36.20 16.74 -18.51
C GLY A 197 -36.00 15.59 -17.55
N ARG A 198 -34.84 15.57 -16.91
CA ARG A 198 -34.46 14.61 -15.87
C ARG A 198 -34.09 15.36 -14.59
N PHE A 199 -34.72 14.98 -13.52
CA PHE A 199 -34.32 15.41 -12.16
C PHE A 199 -33.28 14.44 -11.63
N SER A 200 -32.23 14.94 -10.98
CA SER A 200 -31.22 14.11 -10.31
C SER A 200 -30.86 14.74 -8.99
N PHE A 201 -30.78 13.94 -7.96
CA PHE A 201 -30.30 14.28 -6.63
C PHE A 201 -29.25 13.29 -6.20
N GLY A 202 -28.16 13.76 -5.59
CA GLY A 202 -27.10 12.90 -5.08
C GLY A 202 -26.56 13.40 -3.75
N THR A 203 -26.10 12.47 -2.92
CA THR A 203 -25.35 12.73 -1.70
C THR A 203 -24.12 11.82 -1.67
N GLU A 204 -23.06 12.33 -1.08
CA GLU A 204 -21.83 11.59 -0.84
C GLU A 204 -21.32 11.95 0.56
N GLU A 205 -21.04 10.93 1.35
CA GLU A 205 -20.55 11.07 2.70
C GLU A 205 -19.27 10.25 2.87
N THR A 206 -18.27 10.85 3.52
CA THR A 206 -17.01 10.17 3.84
C THR A 206 -16.65 10.40 5.30
N PHE A 207 -16.41 9.31 6.00
CA PHE A 207 -15.94 9.32 7.38
C PHE A 207 -14.59 8.65 7.49
N THR A 208 -13.60 9.35 8.08
CA THR A 208 -12.25 8.82 8.31
C THR A 208 -11.92 8.90 9.80
N ASN A 209 -11.38 7.80 10.33
CA ASN A 209 -10.85 7.72 11.69
C ASN A 209 -9.37 7.28 11.64
N ARG A 210 -8.52 7.96 12.44
CA ARG A 210 -7.07 7.68 12.53
C ARG A 210 -6.64 7.61 13.99
#